data_31449149fc1938eaa64488ef2190568c
#
_entry.id   31449149fc1938eaa64488ef2190568c
#
_cell.length_a   1.000
_cell.length_b   1.000
_cell.length_c   1.000
_cell.angle_alpha   90.00
_cell.angle_beta   90.00
_cell.angle_gamma   90.00
#
_symmetry.space_group_name_H-M   'P 1'
#
loop_
_entity.id
_entity.type
_entity.pdbx_description
1 polymer ?
#
loop_
_entity_poly.entity_id
_entity_poly.type
_entity_poly.pdbx_seq_one_letter_code
_entity_poly.pdbx_strand_id
1 'polypeptide(L)'
;MRNREITALRQGFRPRNLSSLRVFASVHDRRKGFLVAGGAVFPCALGRSGIGTVKREGDGRTPRFDLPLRRVFYRADRLSRPRTLLPLRRI
;
A
#
# COMPACT_ATOMS: atom_id res chain seq x y z
N MET A 1 -7.42 -14.20 8.26
CA MET A 1 -7.31 -13.26 8.23
C MET A 1 -7.71 -12.74 7.21
N ARG A 2 -7.62 -13.10 6.54
CA ARG A 2 -7.73 -12.77 5.53
C ARG A 2 -8.63 -11.83 5.19
N ASN A 3 -9.56 -11.63 5.56
CA ASN A 3 -10.56 -10.81 5.03
C ASN A 3 -10.92 -9.65 5.88
N ARG A 4 -10.11 -9.35 6.86
CA ARG A 4 -10.41 -8.26 7.74
C ARG A 4 -10.49 -6.94 7.01
N GLU A 5 -9.56 -6.69 6.09
CA GLU A 5 -9.55 -5.45 5.37
C GLU A 5 -10.68 -5.37 4.39
N ILE A 6 -10.98 -6.47 3.73
CA ILE A 6 -12.09 -6.53 2.80
C ILE A 6 -13.40 -6.32 3.54
N THR A 7 -13.49 -6.89 4.73
CA THR A 7 -14.68 -6.72 5.55
C THR A 7 -14.88 -5.25 5.93
N ALA A 8 -13.80 -4.57 6.27
CA ALA A 8 -13.90 -3.16 6.61
C ALA A 8 -14.42 -2.35 5.43
N LEU A 9 -13.98 -2.65 4.22
CA LEU A 9 -14.48 -1.96 3.06
C LEU A 9 -15.96 -2.26 2.82
N ARG A 10 -16.36 -3.51 2.99
CA ARG A 10 -17.76 -3.90 2.80
C ARG A 10 -18.66 -3.28 3.83
N GLN A 11 -18.14 -3.00 5.02
CA GLN A 11 -18.91 -2.40 6.07
C GLN A 11 -19.00 -0.88 5.96
N GLY A 12 -18.63 -0.35 4.79
CA GLY A 12 -18.80 1.07 4.59
C GLY A 12 -17.63 1.92 4.98
N PHE A 13 -16.43 1.33 4.94
CA PHE A 13 -15.23 2.12 5.15
C PHE A 13 -15.23 3.27 4.16
N ARG A 14 -15.19 4.48 4.67
CA ARG A 14 -15.21 5.68 3.85
C ARG A 14 -13.99 6.51 4.18
N PRO A 15 -12.87 6.26 3.55
CA PRO A 15 -11.71 7.08 3.83
C PRO A 15 -11.97 8.49 3.37
N ARG A 16 -11.58 9.44 4.19
CA ARG A 16 -11.60 10.82 3.79
C ARG A 16 -10.37 11.05 2.92
N ASN A 17 -10.15 12.29 2.52
CA ASN A 17 -8.94 12.60 1.80
C ASN A 17 -7.74 12.18 2.62
N LEU A 18 -7.01 11.22 2.12
CA LEU A 18 -5.84 10.72 2.81
C LEU A 18 -4.65 11.57 2.41
N SER A 19 -3.90 12.02 3.39
CA SER A 19 -2.68 12.78 3.13
C SER A 19 -1.45 11.91 3.20
N SER A 20 -1.55 10.73 3.76
CA SER A 20 -0.40 9.83 3.84
C SER A 20 -0.84 8.38 3.96
N LEU A 21 0.03 7.51 3.53
CA LEU A 21 -0.07 6.08 3.73
C LEU A 21 1.17 5.64 4.49
N ARG A 22 1.02 4.69 5.40
CA ARG A 22 2.14 4.21 6.20
C ARG A 22 2.26 2.71 6.01
N VAL A 23 3.50 2.23 5.91
CA VAL A 23 3.77 0.81 5.70
C VAL A 23 4.66 0.31 6.83
N PHE A 24 4.26 -0.79 7.42
CA PHE A 24 5.00 -1.42 8.51
C PHE A 24 5.31 -2.86 8.16
N ALA A 25 6.46 -3.34 8.60
CA ALA A 25 6.83 -4.73 8.39
C ALA A 25 6.16 -5.63 9.43
N SER A 26 5.82 -6.85 9.02
CA SER A 26 5.37 -7.88 9.96
C SER A 26 6.56 -8.34 10.78
N VAL A 27 6.33 -8.64 12.05
CA VAL A 27 7.38 -9.17 12.91
C VAL A 27 7.68 -10.64 12.59
N HIS A 28 6.80 -11.30 11.83
CA HIS A 28 6.94 -12.73 11.55
C HIS A 28 7.54 -13.02 10.19
N ASP A 29 7.40 -12.11 9.24
CA ASP A 29 7.91 -12.33 7.87
C ASP A 29 8.27 -10.98 7.27
N ARG A 30 9.55 -10.78 7.01
CA ARG A 30 10.03 -9.50 6.49
C ARG A 30 9.51 -9.17 5.08
N ARG A 31 8.97 -10.17 4.37
CA ARG A 31 8.41 -9.94 3.04
C ARG A 31 6.95 -9.51 3.09
N LYS A 32 6.38 -9.47 4.27
CA LYS A 32 4.99 -9.10 4.46
C LYS A 32 4.90 -7.90 5.37
N GLY A 33 3.88 -7.11 5.17
CA GLY A 33 3.67 -5.94 5.98
C GLY A 33 2.23 -5.51 6.00
N PHE A 34 2.02 -4.32 6.53
CA PHE A 34 0.69 -3.75 6.66
C PHE A 34 0.72 -2.33 6.13
N LEU A 35 -0.29 -2.00 5.34
CA LEU A 35 -0.51 -0.66 4.85
C LEU A 35 -1.60 -0.04 5.70
N VAL A 36 -1.28 1.08 6.31
CA VAL A 36 -2.24 1.82 7.13
C VAL A 36 -2.70 3.03 6.35
N ALA A 37 -4.01 3.12 6.16
CA ALA A 37 -4.63 4.19 5.39
C ALA A 37 -5.86 4.68 6.12
N GLY A 38 -5.75 5.85 6.76
CA GLY A 38 -6.90 6.50 7.37
C GLY A 38 -7.66 5.67 8.38
N GLY A 39 -7.05 4.86 9.16
CA GLY A 39 -7.73 4.04 10.16
C GLY A 39 -8.00 2.62 9.72
N ALA A 40 -7.76 2.29 8.45
CA ALA A 40 -7.87 0.92 7.98
C ALA A 40 -6.49 0.32 7.81
N VAL A 41 -6.41 -0.99 7.98
CA VAL A 41 -5.14 -1.71 7.88
C VAL A 41 -5.30 -2.82 6.86
N PHE A 42 -4.40 -2.85 5.89
CA PHE A 42 -4.43 -3.85 4.82
C PHE A 42 -3.13 -4.63 4.82
N PRO A 43 -3.17 -5.94 4.57
CA PRO A 43 -1.94 -6.67 4.38
C PRO A 43 -1.29 -6.24 3.07
N CYS A 44 0.01 -6.22 3.03
CA CYS A 44 0.72 -5.88 1.82
C CYS A 44 2.00 -6.70 1.70
N ALA A 45 2.54 -6.73 0.48
CA ALA A 45 3.81 -7.38 0.23
C ALA A 45 4.92 -6.33 0.25
N LEU A 46 6.05 -6.72 0.79
CA LEU A 46 7.25 -5.91 0.81
C LEU A 46 8.29 -6.53 -0.11
N GLY A 47 9.37 -5.82 -0.33
CA GLY A 47 10.50 -6.40 -1.05
C GLY A 47 10.98 -7.65 -0.35
N ARG A 48 11.54 -8.60 -1.10
CA ARG A 48 11.95 -9.88 -0.53
C ARG A 48 12.96 -9.73 0.61
N SER A 49 13.69 -8.62 0.64
CA SER A 49 14.66 -8.34 1.70
C SER A 49 14.10 -7.44 2.80
N GLY A 50 12.81 -7.15 2.75
CA GLY A 50 12.14 -6.35 3.76
C GLY A 50 12.35 -4.86 3.58
N ILE A 51 12.09 -4.11 4.65
CA ILE A 51 12.27 -2.66 4.66
C ILE A 51 13.71 -2.35 5.03
N GLY A 52 14.34 -1.44 4.31
CA GLY A 52 15.71 -1.05 4.60
C GLY A 52 16.00 0.39 4.28
N THR A 53 17.05 0.91 4.89
CA THR A 53 17.41 2.33 4.75
C THR A 53 18.33 2.60 3.57
N VAL A 54 19.12 1.62 3.18
CA VAL A 54 20.02 1.75 2.02
C VAL A 54 19.42 0.98 0.87
N LYS A 55 19.23 1.67 -0.26
CA LYS A 55 18.58 1.07 -1.41
C LYS A 55 19.56 1.00 -2.56
N ARG A 56 19.73 -0.21 -3.08
CA ARG A 56 20.49 -0.45 -4.31
C ARG A 56 19.56 -1.08 -5.32
N GLU A 57 19.88 -0.89 -6.58
CA GLU A 57 19.13 -1.54 -7.64
C GLU A 57 19.21 -3.05 -7.45
N GLY A 58 18.07 -3.71 -7.44
CA GLY A 58 18.00 -5.16 -7.34
C GLY A 58 18.20 -5.73 -5.94
N ASP A 59 18.28 -4.91 -4.90
CA ASP A 59 18.50 -5.40 -3.55
C ASP A 59 17.26 -6.05 -2.93
N GLY A 60 16.10 -5.91 -3.55
CA GLY A 60 14.87 -6.49 -3.05
C GLY A 60 14.33 -5.83 -1.81
N ARG A 61 14.76 -4.61 -1.49
CA ARG A 61 14.31 -3.91 -0.30
C ARG A 61 13.25 -2.89 -0.63
N THR A 62 12.31 -2.75 0.28
CA THR A 62 11.35 -1.65 0.25
C THR A 62 11.99 -0.49 1.00
N PRO A 63 12.04 0.70 0.41
CA PRO A 63 12.73 1.83 1.04
C PRO A 63 12.09 2.25 2.35
N ARG A 64 12.92 2.62 3.32
CA ARG A 64 12.45 3.17 4.60
C ARG A 64 12.60 4.68 4.54
N PHE A 65 11.77 5.34 3.78
CA PHE A 65 11.80 6.79 3.62
C PHE A 65 10.40 7.31 3.45
N ASP A 66 10.24 8.60 3.68
CA ASP A 66 9.03 9.30 3.30
C ASP A 66 9.15 9.62 1.83
N LEU A 67 8.22 9.13 1.04
CA LEU A 67 8.22 9.31 -0.39
C LEU A 67 6.93 10.00 -0.82
N PRO A 68 7.01 10.94 -1.75
CA PRO A 68 5.78 11.56 -2.26
C PRO A 68 5.02 10.59 -3.15
N LEU A 69 3.71 10.60 -3.05
CA LEU A 69 2.86 9.87 -3.98
C LEU A 69 2.72 10.72 -5.23
N ARG A 70 3.07 10.15 -6.38
CA ARG A 70 3.11 10.92 -7.61
C ARG A 70 2.00 10.57 -8.58
N ARG A 71 1.63 9.30 -8.65
CA ARG A 71 0.60 8.85 -9.57
C ARG A 71 0.07 7.51 -9.13
N VAL A 72 -1.05 7.12 -9.71
CA VAL A 72 -1.67 5.84 -9.41
C VAL A 72 -1.75 5.02 -10.69
N PHE A 73 -1.27 3.79 -10.61
CA PHE A 73 -1.45 2.83 -11.69
C PHE A 73 -2.54 1.85 -11.26
N TYR A 74 -3.44 1.52 -12.14
CA TYR A 74 -4.50 0.59 -11.81
C TYR A 74 -4.87 -0.28 -12.99
N ARG A 75 -5.45 -1.41 -12.68
CA ARG A 75 -5.90 -2.37 -13.69
C ARG A 75 -7.36 -2.10 -14.00
N ALA A 76 -7.60 -1.48 -15.14
CA ALA A 76 -8.95 -1.12 -15.52
C ALA A 76 -9.83 -2.33 -15.84
N ASP A 77 -9.19 -3.49 -16.12
CA ASP A 77 -9.90 -4.72 -16.35
C ASP A 77 -10.42 -5.36 -15.06
N ARG A 78 -9.98 -4.88 -13.91
CA ARG A 78 -10.37 -5.46 -12.63
C ARG A 78 -10.99 -4.46 -11.67
N LEU A 79 -10.66 -3.20 -11.82
CA LEU A 79 -11.10 -2.17 -10.89
C LEU A 79 -11.69 -1.01 -11.64
N SER A 80 -12.68 -0.38 -11.02
CA SER A 80 -13.17 0.89 -11.52
C SER A 80 -12.11 1.96 -11.32
N ARG A 81 -12.26 3.06 -12.02
CA ARG A 81 -11.34 4.17 -11.91
C ARG A 81 -11.27 4.66 -10.47
N PRO A 82 -10.08 4.66 -9.84
CA PRO A 82 -9.96 5.14 -8.46
C PRO A 82 -10.29 6.62 -8.35
N ARG A 83 -10.79 7.03 -7.20
CA ARG A 83 -11.03 8.43 -6.90
C ARG A 83 -9.77 9.01 -6.28
N THR A 84 -9.12 9.90 -7.00
CA THR A 84 -7.90 10.52 -6.52
C THR A 84 -7.62 11.77 -7.32
N LEU A 85 -6.93 12.71 -6.68
CA LEU A 85 -6.44 13.88 -7.37
C LEU A 85 -5.10 13.62 -8.03
N LEU A 86 -4.48 12.49 -7.76
CA LEU A 86 -3.23 12.11 -8.40
C LEU A 86 -3.49 11.70 -9.84
N PRO A 87 -2.50 11.88 -10.72
CA PRO A 87 -2.61 11.36 -12.07
C PRO A 87 -2.84 9.86 -12.08
N LEU A 88 -3.75 9.42 -12.92
CA LEU A 88 -4.09 8.01 -13.06
C LEU A 88 -3.56 7.46 -14.36
N ARG A 89 -3.11 6.22 -14.33
CA ARG A 89 -2.67 5.54 -15.53
C ARG A 89 -3.12 4.09 -15.49
N ARG A 90 -3.73 3.64 -16.57
CA ARG A 90 -4.11 2.23 -16.67
C ARG A 90 -2.88 1.38 -17.00
N ILE A 91 -2.85 0.23 -16.45
CA ILE A 91 -1.79 -0.72 -16.73
C ILE A 91 -2.21 -1.61 -17.89
#